data_afb1ea31c890b774f9ca69ec81d3b49d
#
_entry.id   afb1ea31c890b774f9ca69ec81d3b49d
#
_cell.length_a   1.000
_cell.length_b   1.000
_cell.length_c   1.000
_cell.angle_alpha   90.00
_cell.angle_beta   90.00
_cell.angle_gamma   90.00
#
_symmetry.space_group_name_H-M   'P 1'
#
loop_
_entity.id
_entity.type
_entity.pdbx_description
1 polymer ?
#
loop_
_entity_poly.entity_id
_entity_poly.type
_entity_poly.pdbx_seq_one_letter_code
_entity_poly.pdbx_strand_id
1 'polypeptide(L)'
;RNMGQRRFDRNKNRIHRVKGQEAARTVSPAARLAGFIIHKKGWIESVFVAGCIFSLIAMLFVNVNYDLTEYLPATAQSCIGLDQMEAEFGYPGTARLMIKDVSLYEAKQYKDKLEAVDGVDQILWCDSTVNVYAGEDFINQKDIEDYYKDGCAVMDITFDEGDTAKKTSQAIDEMKAITGGKGYYVGMAVQNKSLTENVESEMNLILTVAVIMIFAVLCLTTSAWSEPFLFLLVMGVAILLNRGTNIFIG
;
A
#
# COMPACT_ATOMS: atom_id res chain seq x y z
N ARG A 1 -16.54 41.22 -78.11
CA ARG A 1 -15.13 40.89 -77.60
C ARG A 1 -14.96 41.10 -76.10
N ASN A 2 -16.02 41.41 -75.34
CA ASN A 2 -15.87 41.76 -73.92
C ASN A 2 -16.46 40.74 -72.88
N MET A 3 -17.05 39.65 -73.31
CA MET A 3 -17.64 38.69 -72.33
C MET A 3 -16.65 37.65 -71.78
N GLY A 4 -15.63 37.30 -72.55
CA GLY A 4 -14.61 36.32 -72.09
C GLY A 4 -13.68 36.90 -71.04
N GLN A 5 -13.26 38.13 -71.14
CA GLN A 5 -12.38 38.81 -70.19
C GLN A 5 -13.01 38.96 -68.78
N ARG A 6 -14.31 39.33 -68.75
CA ARG A 6 -15.07 39.47 -67.50
C ARG A 6 -15.24 38.11 -66.74
N ARG A 7 -15.28 37.02 -67.47
CA ARG A 7 -15.31 35.66 -66.86
C ARG A 7 -13.97 35.23 -66.28
N PHE A 8 -12.90 35.59 -66.98
CA PHE A 8 -11.53 35.27 -66.55
C PHE A 8 -11.13 36.06 -65.29
N ASP A 9 -11.47 37.35 -65.23
CA ASP A 9 -11.19 38.20 -64.06
C ASP A 9 -12.03 37.80 -62.85
N ARG A 10 -13.26 37.36 -63.07
CA ARG A 10 -14.10 36.86 -61.99
C ARG A 10 -13.60 35.57 -61.36
N ASN A 11 -13.00 34.71 -62.16
CA ASN A 11 -12.41 33.43 -61.71
C ASN A 11 -11.08 33.68 -60.99
N LYS A 12 -10.27 34.61 -61.46
CA LYS A 12 -9.02 35.03 -60.83
C LYS A 12 -9.26 35.66 -59.45
N ASN A 13 -10.27 36.51 -59.35
CA ASN A 13 -10.67 37.11 -58.07
C ASN A 13 -11.27 36.08 -57.06
N ARG A 14 -11.93 35.06 -57.60
CA ARG A 14 -12.43 33.94 -56.76
C ARG A 14 -11.30 33.10 -56.18
N ILE A 15 -10.27 32.81 -56.99
CA ILE A 15 -9.08 32.05 -56.57
C ILE A 15 -8.26 32.86 -55.55
N HIS A 16 -8.11 34.18 -55.75
CA HIS A 16 -7.46 35.05 -54.77
C HIS A 16 -8.24 35.18 -53.47
N ARG A 17 -9.57 35.19 -53.50
CA ARG A 17 -10.42 35.20 -52.31
C ARG A 17 -10.35 33.88 -51.53
N VAL A 18 -10.32 32.73 -52.22
CA VAL A 18 -10.17 31.42 -51.58
C VAL A 18 -8.78 31.27 -50.95
N LYS A 19 -7.71 31.69 -51.65
CA LYS A 19 -6.36 31.71 -51.06
C LYS A 19 -6.22 32.70 -49.90
N GLY A 20 -6.89 33.83 -49.94
CA GLY A 20 -6.91 34.81 -48.83
C GLY A 20 -7.72 34.32 -47.62
N GLN A 21 -8.75 33.48 -47.81
CA GLN A 21 -9.50 32.85 -46.72
C GLN A 21 -8.78 31.64 -46.10
N GLU A 22 -7.95 30.94 -46.85
CA GLU A 22 -7.08 29.88 -46.29
C GLU A 22 -5.93 30.47 -45.48
N ALA A 23 -5.40 31.64 -45.85
CA ALA A 23 -4.36 32.34 -45.10
C ALA A 23 -4.87 33.01 -43.81
N ALA A 24 -6.16 33.27 -43.69
CA ALA A 24 -6.79 33.84 -42.50
C ALA A 24 -7.43 32.82 -41.56
N ARG A 25 -7.15 31.51 -41.72
CA ARG A 25 -7.46 30.54 -40.70
C ARG A 25 -6.55 30.86 -39.50
N THR A 26 -7.12 31.60 -38.57
CA THR A 26 -6.53 31.72 -37.21
C THR A 26 -6.19 30.31 -36.74
N VAL A 27 -4.91 30.02 -36.64
CA VAL A 27 -4.41 28.72 -36.18
C VAL A 27 -5.09 28.46 -34.85
N SER A 28 -6.00 27.52 -34.82
CA SER A 28 -6.77 27.21 -33.61
C SER A 28 -5.79 26.92 -32.47
N PRO A 29 -6.10 27.25 -31.21
CA PRO A 29 -5.22 26.95 -30.08
C PRO A 29 -4.77 25.48 -30.08
N ALA A 30 -5.64 24.57 -30.51
CA ALA A 30 -5.34 23.17 -30.70
C ALA A 30 -4.23 22.90 -31.74
N ALA A 31 -4.23 23.62 -32.87
CA ALA A 31 -3.20 23.48 -33.90
C ALA A 31 -1.84 24.06 -33.47
N ARG A 32 -1.83 25.10 -32.64
CA ARG A 32 -0.58 25.61 -32.00
C ARG A 32 -0.02 24.60 -31.00
N LEU A 33 -0.87 23.99 -30.19
CA LEU A 33 -0.53 22.95 -29.22
C LEU A 33 0.02 21.70 -29.92
N ALA A 34 -0.62 21.24 -31.01
CA ALA A 34 -0.15 20.12 -31.83
C ALA A 34 1.22 20.42 -32.46
N GLY A 35 1.44 21.63 -32.98
CA GLY A 35 2.73 22.05 -33.52
C GLY A 35 3.84 22.08 -32.46
N PHE A 36 3.54 22.54 -31.25
CA PHE A 36 4.47 22.54 -30.12
C PHE A 36 4.87 21.11 -29.72
N ILE A 37 3.89 20.20 -29.61
CA ILE A 37 4.10 18.78 -29.26
C ILE A 37 4.98 18.11 -30.31
N ILE A 38 4.69 18.30 -31.59
CA ILE A 38 5.47 17.70 -32.69
C ILE A 38 6.92 18.23 -32.71
N HIS A 39 7.10 19.52 -32.50
CA HIS A 39 8.44 20.14 -32.55
C HIS A 39 9.29 19.76 -31.33
N LYS A 40 8.68 19.57 -30.16
CA LYS A 40 9.34 19.23 -28.90
C LYS A 40 9.19 17.74 -28.51
N LYS A 41 8.84 16.87 -29.45
CA LYS A 41 8.54 15.47 -29.24
C LYS A 41 9.61 14.76 -28.39
N GLY A 42 10.89 14.86 -28.76
CA GLY A 42 11.97 14.19 -28.03
C GLY A 42 12.16 14.69 -26.59
N TRP A 43 11.93 15.99 -26.36
CA TRP A 43 11.99 16.54 -25.00
C TRP A 43 10.81 16.04 -24.13
N ILE A 44 9.60 16.00 -24.70
CA ILE A 44 8.41 15.48 -24.02
C ILE A 44 8.57 13.99 -23.69
N GLU A 45 9.06 13.20 -24.64
CA GLU A 45 9.37 11.78 -24.43
C GLU A 45 10.41 11.58 -23.32
N SER A 46 11.50 12.39 -23.31
CA SER A 46 12.53 12.29 -22.27
C SER A 46 12.02 12.65 -20.88
N VAL A 47 11.20 13.69 -20.75
CA VAL A 47 10.57 14.08 -19.47
C VAL A 47 9.62 12.99 -18.98
N PHE A 48 8.84 12.40 -19.89
CA PHE A 48 7.92 11.33 -19.55
C PHE A 48 8.64 10.08 -19.07
N VAL A 49 9.69 9.65 -19.79
CA VAL A 49 10.51 8.50 -19.39
C VAL A 49 11.22 8.75 -18.05
N ALA A 50 11.76 9.96 -17.85
CA ALA A 50 12.37 10.34 -16.58
C ALA A 50 11.34 10.31 -15.43
N GLY A 51 10.12 10.79 -15.67
CA GLY A 51 9.00 10.70 -14.74
C GLY A 51 8.64 9.26 -14.38
N CYS A 52 8.60 8.36 -15.36
CA CYS A 52 8.34 6.93 -15.13
C CYS A 52 9.44 6.28 -14.28
N ILE A 53 10.72 6.58 -14.56
CA ILE A 53 11.85 6.05 -13.78
C ILE A 53 11.80 6.59 -12.36
N PHE A 54 11.57 7.89 -12.19
CA PHE A 54 11.41 8.51 -10.88
C PHE A 54 10.26 7.86 -10.09
N SER A 55 9.10 7.67 -10.73
CA SER A 55 7.92 7.06 -10.12
C SER A 55 8.17 5.60 -9.69
N LEU A 56 8.94 4.87 -10.47
CA LEU A 56 9.31 3.48 -10.17
C LEU A 56 10.24 3.41 -8.93
N ILE A 57 11.16 4.35 -8.81
CA ILE A 57 12.02 4.46 -7.62
C ILE A 57 11.21 4.94 -6.42
N ALA A 58 10.38 5.96 -6.58
CA ALA A 58 9.54 6.51 -5.53
C ALA A 58 8.57 5.48 -4.94
N MET A 59 8.03 4.59 -5.77
CA MET A 59 7.15 3.50 -5.33
C MET A 59 7.79 2.58 -4.28
N LEU A 60 9.13 2.43 -4.27
CA LEU A 60 9.84 1.62 -3.27
C LEU A 60 9.86 2.26 -1.89
N PHE A 61 9.63 3.58 -1.81
CA PHE A 61 9.63 4.36 -0.58
C PHE A 61 8.23 4.71 -0.08
N VAL A 62 7.19 4.38 -0.83
CA VAL A 62 5.80 4.60 -0.41
C VAL A 62 5.42 3.51 0.60
N ASN A 63 5.18 3.92 1.84
CA ASN A 63 4.56 3.07 2.85
C ASN A 63 3.04 3.24 2.77
N VAL A 64 2.33 2.14 2.73
CA VAL A 64 0.86 2.17 2.83
C VAL A 64 0.50 2.12 4.29
N ASN A 65 -0.15 3.17 4.80
CA ASN A 65 -0.66 3.19 6.16
C ASN A 65 -2.02 2.51 6.18
N TYR A 66 -2.16 1.46 7.01
CA TYR A 66 -3.41 0.73 7.21
C TYR A 66 -4.09 1.10 8.53
N ASP A 67 -3.61 2.15 9.21
CA ASP A 67 -4.23 2.62 10.44
C ASP A 67 -5.57 3.29 10.14
N LEU A 68 -6.65 2.62 10.55
CA LEU A 68 -8.00 3.12 10.36
C LEU A 68 -8.31 4.33 11.26
N THR A 69 -7.53 4.57 12.30
CA THR A 69 -7.73 5.69 13.22
C THR A 69 -7.38 7.02 12.58
N GLU A 70 -6.46 7.02 11.60
CA GLU A 70 -6.04 8.20 10.85
C GLU A 70 -7.14 8.74 9.92
N TYR A 71 -8.14 7.92 9.58
CA TYR A 71 -9.32 8.35 8.81
C TYR A 71 -10.37 9.05 9.65
N LEU A 72 -10.23 9.07 10.98
CA LEU A 72 -11.10 9.80 11.87
C LEU A 72 -10.74 11.30 11.85
N PRO A 73 -11.74 12.21 11.98
CA PRO A 73 -11.43 13.63 12.11
C PRO A 73 -10.52 13.87 13.33
N ALA A 74 -9.46 14.65 13.17
CA ALA A 74 -8.53 15.00 14.25
C ALA A 74 -9.22 15.68 15.49
N THR A 75 -10.45 16.16 15.28
CA THR A 75 -11.31 16.73 16.36
C THR A 75 -12.10 15.68 17.15
N ALA A 76 -12.05 14.41 16.74
CA ALA A 76 -12.72 13.35 17.48
C ALA A 76 -12.05 13.16 18.85
N GLN A 77 -12.86 13.03 19.89
CA GLN A 77 -12.34 12.86 21.28
C GLN A 77 -11.45 11.62 21.42
N SER A 78 -11.72 10.57 20.64
CA SER A 78 -10.89 9.37 20.60
C SER A 78 -9.49 9.65 20.02
N CYS A 79 -9.37 10.45 18.95
CA CYS A 79 -8.08 10.83 18.39
C CYS A 79 -7.29 11.69 19.37
N ILE A 80 -7.93 12.71 19.98
CA ILE A 80 -7.28 13.56 20.97
C ILE A 80 -6.79 12.72 22.18
N GLY A 81 -7.58 11.73 22.60
CA GLY A 81 -7.19 10.84 23.69
C GLY A 81 -6.02 9.93 23.32
N LEU A 82 -6.00 9.38 22.10
CA LEU A 82 -4.90 8.57 21.57
C LEU A 82 -3.62 9.40 21.45
N ASP A 83 -3.69 10.60 20.86
CA ASP A 83 -2.55 11.50 20.72
C ASP A 83 -1.94 11.88 22.08
N GLN A 84 -2.78 12.12 23.09
CA GLN A 84 -2.30 12.39 24.45
C GLN A 84 -1.66 11.16 25.10
N MET A 85 -2.25 9.99 24.93
CA MET A 85 -1.67 8.75 25.45
C MET A 85 -0.33 8.44 24.79
N GLU A 86 -0.24 8.62 23.47
CA GLU A 86 1.00 8.41 22.71
C GLU A 86 2.10 9.38 23.14
N ALA A 87 1.76 10.65 23.35
CA ALA A 87 2.71 11.69 23.76
C ALA A 87 3.27 11.50 25.18
N GLU A 88 2.42 11.00 26.12
CA GLU A 88 2.79 10.89 27.52
C GLU A 88 3.31 9.50 27.93
N PHE A 89 2.77 8.45 27.34
CA PHE A 89 3.04 7.05 27.73
C PHE A 89 3.57 6.18 26.58
N GLY A 90 3.57 6.68 25.36
CA GLY A 90 3.68 5.86 24.18
C GLY A 90 2.37 5.07 23.91
N TYR A 91 2.24 4.54 22.70
CA TYR A 91 1.14 3.64 22.36
C TYR A 91 1.71 2.36 21.73
N PRO A 92 2.35 1.50 22.55
CA PRO A 92 2.98 0.28 22.08
C PRO A 92 1.91 -0.70 21.58
N GLY A 93 2.25 -1.42 20.53
CA GLY A 93 1.45 -2.53 20.04
C GLY A 93 1.37 -3.65 21.08
N THR A 94 0.24 -4.33 21.13
CA THR A 94 0.03 -5.42 22.07
C THR A 94 -0.47 -6.69 21.39
N ALA A 95 -0.02 -7.83 21.92
CA ALA A 95 -0.52 -9.13 21.53
C ALA A 95 -0.57 -10.08 22.74
N ARG A 96 -1.42 -11.08 22.66
CA ARG A 96 -1.47 -12.20 23.59
C ARG A 96 -1.14 -13.47 22.83
N LEU A 97 -0.21 -14.24 23.36
CA LEU A 97 0.24 -15.51 22.83
C LEU A 97 -0.21 -16.65 23.75
N MET A 98 -0.82 -17.68 23.18
CA MET A 98 -1.04 -18.94 23.85
C MET A 98 -0.19 -20.03 23.18
N ILE A 99 0.63 -20.73 23.94
CA ILE A 99 1.43 -21.88 23.46
C ILE A 99 0.85 -23.15 24.06
N LYS A 100 0.52 -24.12 23.20
CA LYS A 100 -0.02 -25.42 23.62
C LYS A 100 1.04 -26.49 23.70
N ASP A 101 0.75 -27.50 24.50
CA ASP A 101 1.56 -28.70 24.68
C ASP A 101 2.99 -28.36 25.11
N VAL A 102 3.12 -27.54 26.14
CA VAL A 102 4.40 -27.14 26.76
C VAL A 102 4.38 -27.29 28.27
N SER A 103 5.50 -27.71 28.85
CA SER A 103 5.73 -27.65 30.28
C SER A 103 6.05 -26.20 30.70
N LEU A 104 6.00 -25.89 32.01
CA LEU A 104 6.40 -24.59 32.55
C LEU A 104 7.83 -24.22 32.12
N TYR A 105 8.75 -25.22 32.17
CA TYR A 105 10.14 -25.00 31.78
C TYR A 105 10.28 -24.68 30.26
N GLU A 106 9.58 -25.43 29.41
CA GLU A 106 9.57 -25.16 27.96
C GLU A 106 8.93 -23.80 27.62
N ALA A 107 7.87 -23.45 28.33
CA ALA A 107 7.23 -22.15 28.18
C ALA A 107 8.20 -21.00 28.50
N LYS A 108 9.01 -21.16 29.58
CA LYS A 108 10.06 -20.20 29.90
C LYS A 108 11.12 -20.10 28.81
N GLN A 109 11.56 -21.22 28.24
CA GLN A 109 12.50 -21.21 27.12
C GLN A 109 11.92 -20.52 25.88
N TYR A 110 10.62 -20.69 25.60
CA TYR A 110 9.96 -19.94 24.53
C TYR A 110 9.95 -18.46 24.84
N LYS A 111 9.55 -18.06 26.07
CA LYS A 111 9.58 -16.67 26.50
C LYS A 111 10.94 -16.01 26.24
N ASP A 112 12.03 -16.64 26.72
CA ASP A 112 13.37 -16.10 26.58
C ASP A 112 13.81 -15.92 25.11
N LYS A 113 13.36 -16.82 24.21
CA LYS A 113 13.61 -16.69 22.78
C LYS A 113 12.78 -15.59 22.14
N LEU A 114 11.54 -15.43 22.57
CA LEU A 114 10.62 -14.44 22.05
C LEU A 114 10.98 -13.03 22.51
N GLU A 115 11.47 -12.85 23.74
CA GLU A 115 11.99 -11.57 24.24
C GLU A 115 13.26 -11.10 23.50
N ALA A 116 13.99 -12.02 22.88
CA ALA A 116 15.18 -11.70 22.08
C ALA A 116 14.84 -11.23 20.64
N VAL A 117 13.58 -11.27 20.23
CA VAL A 117 13.14 -10.83 18.89
C VAL A 117 13.16 -9.30 18.83
N ASP A 118 13.77 -8.76 17.77
CA ASP A 118 13.79 -7.31 17.55
C ASP A 118 12.36 -6.76 17.32
N GLY A 119 12.01 -5.74 18.09
CA GLY A 119 10.65 -5.15 18.08
C GLY A 119 9.77 -5.62 19.22
N VAL A 120 10.23 -6.52 20.08
CA VAL A 120 9.56 -6.92 21.33
C VAL A 120 10.17 -6.13 22.47
N ASP A 121 9.35 -5.35 23.18
CA ASP A 121 9.77 -4.59 24.37
C ASP A 121 9.73 -5.48 25.62
N GLN A 122 8.60 -6.14 25.87
CA GLN A 122 8.40 -6.95 27.08
C GLN A 122 7.43 -8.09 26.85
N ILE A 123 7.68 -9.22 27.51
CA ILE A 123 6.72 -10.33 27.62
C ILE A 123 6.37 -10.56 29.08
N LEU A 124 5.11 -10.34 29.43
CA LEU A 124 4.60 -10.59 30.76
C LEU A 124 4.05 -12.02 30.86
N TRP A 125 4.54 -12.77 31.84
CA TRP A 125 4.11 -14.12 32.17
C TRP A 125 4.23 -14.39 33.66
N CYS A 126 3.79 -15.57 34.16
CA CYS A 126 3.81 -15.92 35.58
C CYS A 126 5.22 -15.96 36.21
N ASP A 127 6.28 -16.03 35.40
CA ASP A 127 7.68 -16.04 35.87
C ASP A 127 8.11 -14.77 36.61
N SER A 128 7.36 -13.67 36.41
CA SER A 128 7.56 -12.43 37.17
C SER A 128 7.10 -12.53 38.64
N THR A 129 6.18 -13.46 38.93
CA THR A 129 5.57 -13.62 40.26
C THR A 129 5.96 -14.94 40.94
N VAL A 130 6.24 -15.97 40.16
CA VAL A 130 6.50 -17.33 40.64
C VAL A 130 7.82 -17.86 40.07
N ASN A 131 8.59 -18.56 40.89
CA ASN A 131 9.80 -19.24 40.41
C ASN A 131 9.45 -20.53 39.67
N VAL A 132 9.41 -20.44 38.34
CA VAL A 132 9.05 -21.56 37.43
C VAL A 132 10.08 -22.72 37.47
N TYR A 133 11.25 -22.52 38.08
CA TYR A 133 12.27 -23.55 38.24
C TYR A 133 12.10 -24.37 39.53
N ALA A 134 11.17 -23.99 40.40
CA ALA A 134 10.97 -24.66 41.69
C ALA A 134 10.30 -26.03 41.60
N GLY A 135 9.84 -26.45 40.41
CA GLY A 135 9.06 -27.66 40.19
C GLY A 135 7.55 -27.44 40.45
N GLU A 136 6.75 -28.16 39.69
CA GLU A 136 5.28 -28.00 39.72
C GLU A 136 4.64 -28.26 41.10
N ASP A 137 5.23 -29.13 41.89
CA ASP A 137 4.76 -29.48 43.23
C ASP A 137 4.91 -28.35 44.27
N PHE A 138 5.78 -27.39 44.01
CA PHE A 138 6.04 -26.24 44.90
C PHE A 138 5.35 -24.95 44.48
N ILE A 139 4.62 -24.98 43.35
CA ILE A 139 3.94 -23.83 42.80
C ILE A 139 2.45 -23.95 43.16
N ASN A 140 1.89 -22.92 43.80
CA ASN A 140 0.47 -22.87 44.04
C ASN A 140 -0.25 -22.63 42.69
N GLN A 141 -0.98 -23.64 42.26
CA GLN A 141 -1.66 -23.66 40.98
C GLN A 141 -2.65 -22.46 40.75
N LYS A 142 -3.19 -21.93 41.84
CA LYS A 142 -4.07 -20.75 41.79
C LYS A 142 -3.35 -19.47 41.39
N ASP A 143 -2.06 -19.37 41.66
CA ASP A 143 -1.27 -18.17 41.39
C ASP A 143 -0.82 -18.10 39.92
N ILE A 144 -0.89 -19.23 39.21
CA ILE A 144 -0.46 -19.34 37.80
C ILE A 144 -1.62 -19.69 36.86
N GLU A 145 -2.82 -19.99 37.35
CA GLU A 145 -3.95 -20.50 36.54
C GLU A 145 -4.32 -19.54 35.38
N ASP A 146 -4.13 -18.23 35.52
CA ASP A 146 -4.39 -17.25 34.49
C ASP A 146 -3.34 -17.24 33.37
N TYR A 147 -2.13 -17.76 33.67
CA TYR A 147 -0.99 -17.74 32.75
C TYR A 147 -0.53 -19.14 32.32
N TYR A 148 -0.90 -20.19 33.06
CA TYR A 148 -0.55 -21.55 32.72
C TYR A 148 -1.62 -22.54 33.24
N LYS A 149 -2.23 -23.27 32.33
CA LYS A 149 -3.24 -24.29 32.64
C LYS A 149 -3.26 -25.38 31.58
N ASP A 150 -3.37 -26.65 32.02
CA ASP A 150 -3.52 -27.83 31.18
C ASP A 150 -2.46 -27.94 30.05
N GLY A 151 -1.22 -27.62 30.35
CA GLY A 151 -0.13 -27.64 29.38
C GLY A 151 -0.17 -26.48 28.37
N CYS A 152 -0.95 -25.44 28.65
CA CYS A 152 -1.04 -24.23 27.84
C CYS A 152 -0.46 -23.04 28.62
N ALA A 153 0.49 -22.34 28.00
CA ALA A 153 1.04 -21.10 28.54
C ALA A 153 0.44 -19.90 27.82
N VAL A 154 0.02 -18.88 28.56
CA VAL A 154 -0.52 -17.62 28.04
C VAL A 154 0.39 -16.47 28.45
N MET A 155 0.88 -15.72 27.46
CA MET A 155 1.83 -14.62 27.63
C MET A 155 1.26 -13.34 27.02
N ASP A 156 1.41 -12.21 27.70
CA ASP A 156 1.08 -10.89 27.18
C ASP A 156 2.35 -10.24 26.65
N ILE A 157 2.30 -9.78 25.40
CA ILE A 157 3.43 -9.24 24.65
C ILE A 157 3.19 -7.77 24.39
N THR A 158 4.19 -6.95 24.68
CA THR A 158 4.25 -5.53 24.34
C THR A 158 5.36 -5.32 23.34
N PHE A 159 5.10 -4.56 22.28
CA PHE A 159 6.06 -4.24 21.23
C PHE A 159 6.67 -2.86 21.45
N ASP A 160 7.84 -2.60 20.84
CA ASP A 160 8.50 -1.29 20.87
C ASP A 160 7.69 -0.19 20.16
N GLU A 161 6.98 -0.58 19.09
CA GLU A 161 6.23 0.34 18.21
C GLU A 161 4.74 -0.01 18.23
N GLY A 162 3.92 0.87 17.64
CA GLY A 162 2.46 0.71 17.58
C GLY A 162 1.99 -0.53 16.80
N ASP A 163 0.70 -0.84 16.94
CA ASP A 163 0.05 -2.04 16.36
C ASP A 163 0.17 -2.16 14.83
N THR A 164 0.31 -1.04 14.12
CA THR A 164 0.36 -0.98 12.65
C THR A 164 1.79 -0.87 12.11
N ALA A 165 2.78 -0.74 13.00
CA ALA A 165 4.17 -0.54 12.62
C ALA A 165 4.76 -1.76 11.89
N LYS A 166 5.62 -1.48 10.92
CA LYS A 166 6.29 -2.51 10.15
C LYS A 166 7.20 -3.40 11.01
N LYS A 167 7.86 -2.80 12.00
CA LYS A 167 8.71 -3.51 12.96
C LYS A 167 7.90 -4.50 13.79
N THR A 168 6.73 -4.08 14.29
CA THR A 168 5.78 -4.93 15.02
C THR A 168 5.30 -6.10 14.15
N SER A 169 4.97 -5.84 12.88
CA SER A 169 4.57 -6.89 11.94
C SER A 169 5.69 -7.91 11.70
N GLN A 170 6.94 -7.48 11.57
CA GLN A 170 8.09 -8.36 11.40
C GLN A 170 8.37 -9.19 12.67
N ALA A 171 8.30 -8.57 13.85
CA ALA A 171 8.43 -9.27 15.11
C ALA A 171 7.39 -10.38 15.27
N ILE A 172 6.14 -10.15 14.88
CA ILE A 172 5.08 -11.18 14.90
C ILE A 172 5.43 -12.36 13.97
N ASP A 173 6.02 -12.12 12.79
CA ASP A 173 6.44 -13.19 11.89
C ASP A 173 7.57 -14.04 12.47
N GLU A 174 8.59 -13.41 13.06
CA GLU A 174 9.68 -14.10 13.71
C GLU A 174 9.19 -14.92 14.90
N MET A 175 8.29 -14.35 15.71
CA MET A 175 7.69 -15.06 16.84
C MET A 175 6.85 -16.26 16.38
N LYS A 176 6.09 -16.15 15.31
CA LYS A 176 5.36 -17.27 14.71
C LYS A 176 6.31 -18.35 14.19
N ALA A 177 7.45 -17.97 13.62
CA ALA A 177 8.47 -18.93 13.18
C ALA A 177 9.11 -19.68 14.37
N ILE A 178 9.38 -18.99 15.49
CA ILE A 178 9.95 -19.58 16.70
C ILE A 178 8.98 -20.58 17.35
N THR A 179 7.69 -20.22 17.45
CA THR A 179 6.66 -21.08 18.08
C THR A 179 6.19 -22.21 17.18
N GLY A 180 6.44 -22.09 15.89
CA GLY A 180 6.12 -23.14 14.89
C GLY A 180 4.67 -23.56 14.87
N GLY A 181 3.76 -23.78 14.75
CA GLY A 181 2.35 -24.16 14.82
C GLY A 181 1.77 -24.40 16.21
N LYS A 182 2.57 -24.28 17.29
CA LYS A 182 2.11 -24.41 18.68
C LYS A 182 1.58 -23.09 19.24
N GLY A 183 1.96 -21.94 18.65
CA GLY A 183 1.59 -20.60 19.10
C GLY A 183 0.31 -20.09 18.45
N TYR A 184 -0.62 -19.62 19.29
CA TYR A 184 -1.85 -18.95 18.88
C TYR A 184 -1.79 -17.49 19.32
N TYR A 185 -1.78 -16.58 18.34
CA TYR A 185 -1.62 -15.16 18.55
C TYR A 185 -2.95 -14.43 18.41
N VAL A 186 -3.27 -13.54 19.35
CA VAL A 186 -4.44 -12.66 19.30
C VAL A 186 -4.03 -11.27 19.79
N GLY A 187 -4.79 -10.23 19.43
CA GLY A 187 -4.53 -8.84 19.83
C GLY A 187 -4.59 -7.89 18.64
N MET A 188 -4.54 -6.59 18.92
CA MET A 188 -4.69 -5.56 17.89
C MET A 188 -3.57 -5.62 16.87
N ALA A 189 -2.32 -5.76 17.29
CA ALA A 189 -1.17 -5.88 16.39
C ALA A 189 -1.32 -7.06 15.41
N VAL A 190 -1.79 -8.22 15.92
CA VAL A 190 -2.00 -9.42 15.11
C VAL A 190 -3.18 -9.25 14.15
N GLN A 191 -4.26 -8.61 14.60
CA GLN A 191 -5.43 -8.35 13.75
C GLN A 191 -5.09 -7.38 12.63
N ASN A 192 -4.42 -6.28 12.94
CA ASN A 192 -3.99 -5.28 11.95
C ASN A 192 -3.06 -5.89 10.90
N LYS A 193 -2.09 -6.71 11.35
CA LYS A 193 -1.23 -7.47 10.44
C LYS A 193 -2.04 -8.40 9.51
N SER A 194 -2.95 -9.19 10.07
CA SER A 194 -3.77 -10.13 9.29
C SER A 194 -4.70 -9.41 8.33
N LEU A 195 -5.26 -8.26 8.72
CA LEU A 195 -6.07 -7.41 7.83
C LEU A 195 -5.22 -6.88 6.67
N THR A 196 -4.02 -6.38 6.95
CA THR A 196 -3.10 -5.89 5.92
C THR A 196 -2.75 -6.97 4.91
N GLU A 197 -2.34 -8.16 5.38
CA GLU A 197 -1.98 -9.29 4.52
C GLU A 197 -3.17 -9.77 3.67
N ASN A 198 -4.37 -9.84 4.24
CA ASN A 198 -5.58 -10.21 3.52
C ASN A 198 -5.93 -9.16 2.45
N VAL A 199 -5.91 -7.88 2.80
CA VAL A 199 -6.18 -6.79 1.85
C VAL A 199 -5.19 -6.81 0.69
N GLU A 200 -3.90 -6.98 0.95
CA GLU A 200 -2.89 -7.08 -0.11
C GLU A 200 -3.11 -8.29 -1.02
N SER A 201 -3.43 -9.44 -0.46
CA SER A 201 -3.72 -10.66 -1.23
C SER A 201 -4.97 -10.52 -2.09
N GLU A 202 -6.06 -10.02 -1.50
CA GLU A 202 -7.33 -9.81 -2.20
C GLU A 202 -7.21 -8.73 -3.29
N MET A 203 -6.49 -7.63 -3.02
CA MET A 203 -6.23 -6.58 -4.01
C MET A 203 -5.49 -7.11 -5.23
N ASN A 204 -4.49 -7.95 -5.04
CA ASN A 204 -3.76 -8.57 -6.14
C ASN A 204 -4.67 -9.48 -6.99
N LEU A 205 -5.54 -10.26 -6.36
CA LEU A 205 -6.52 -11.09 -7.06
C LEU A 205 -7.51 -10.25 -7.85
N ILE A 206 -8.12 -9.25 -7.22
CA ILE A 206 -9.10 -8.34 -7.84
C ILE A 206 -8.46 -7.61 -9.03
N LEU A 207 -7.25 -7.09 -8.84
CA LEU A 207 -6.52 -6.39 -9.91
C LEU A 207 -6.25 -7.31 -11.11
N THR A 208 -5.83 -8.54 -10.84
CA THR A 208 -5.58 -9.54 -11.91
C THR A 208 -6.84 -9.86 -12.69
N VAL A 209 -7.95 -10.12 -12.00
CA VAL A 209 -9.25 -10.40 -12.63
C VAL A 209 -9.74 -9.18 -13.43
N ALA A 210 -9.60 -7.98 -12.87
CA ALA A 210 -9.98 -6.74 -13.54
C ALA A 210 -9.19 -6.53 -14.85
N VAL A 211 -7.87 -6.72 -14.81
CA VAL A 211 -7.00 -6.60 -16.01
C VAL A 211 -7.40 -7.61 -17.08
N ILE A 212 -7.66 -8.87 -16.71
CA ILE A 212 -8.11 -9.91 -17.65
C ILE A 212 -9.46 -9.53 -18.27
N MET A 213 -10.40 -9.05 -17.46
CA MET A 213 -11.73 -8.64 -17.94
C MET A 213 -11.62 -7.45 -18.90
N ILE A 214 -10.86 -6.41 -18.53
CA ILE A 214 -10.63 -5.23 -19.40
C ILE A 214 -9.99 -5.67 -20.72
N PHE A 215 -8.99 -6.54 -20.67
CA PHE A 215 -8.31 -7.05 -21.86
C PHE A 215 -9.29 -7.80 -22.77
N ALA A 216 -10.15 -8.66 -22.23
CA ALA A 216 -11.16 -9.39 -22.98
C ALA A 216 -12.16 -8.45 -23.65
N VAL A 217 -12.66 -7.43 -22.94
CA VAL A 217 -13.56 -6.42 -23.49
C VAL A 217 -12.88 -5.61 -24.60
N LEU A 218 -11.61 -5.20 -24.40
CA LEU A 218 -10.86 -4.49 -25.41
C LEU A 218 -10.65 -5.34 -26.67
N CYS A 219 -10.32 -6.62 -26.53
CA CYS A 219 -10.19 -7.55 -27.68
C CYS A 219 -11.51 -7.72 -28.46
N LEU A 220 -12.65 -7.66 -27.79
CA LEU A 220 -13.97 -7.76 -28.46
C LEU A 220 -14.40 -6.46 -29.13
N THR A 221 -13.95 -5.30 -28.61
CA THR A 221 -14.40 -3.99 -29.09
C THR A 221 -13.45 -3.36 -30.12
N THR A 222 -12.16 -3.74 -30.13
CA THR A 222 -11.16 -3.19 -31.04
C THR A 222 -10.98 -4.05 -32.27
N SER A 223 -10.78 -3.41 -33.42
CA SER A 223 -10.57 -4.09 -34.71
C SER A 223 -9.08 -4.45 -34.95
N ALA A 224 -8.16 -3.83 -34.23
CA ALA A 224 -6.72 -4.05 -34.37
C ALA A 224 -6.13 -4.76 -33.14
N TRP A 225 -5.40 -5.85 -33.38
CA TRP A 225 -4.77 -6.65 -32.32
C TRP A 225 -3.76 -5.91 -31.44
N SER A 226 -3.21 -4.81 -31.90
CA SER A 226 -2.23 -3.99 -31.15
C SER A 226 -2.88 -3.00 -30.19
N GLU A 227 -4.14 -2.60 -30.40
CA GLU A 227 -4.82 -1.59 -29.58
C GLU A 227 -4.99 -2.01 -28.13
N PRO A 228 -5.45 -3.23 -27.79
CA PRO A 228 -5.57 -3.66 -26.40
C PRO A 228 -4.26 -3.58 -25.62
N PHE A 229 -3.13 -3.94 -26.24
CA PHE A 229 -1.82 -3.87 -25.60
C PHE A 229 -1.37 -2.42 -25.35
N LEU A 230 -1.63 -1.52 -26.29
CA LEU A 230 -1.34 -0.09 -26.11
C LEU A 230 -2.17 0.52 -24.97
N PHE A 231 -3.46 0.18 -24.88
CA PHE A 231 -4.31 0.64 -23.79
C PHE A 231 -3.82 0.12 -22.43
N LEU A 232 -3.50 -1.17 -22.33
CA LEU A 232 -2.96 -1.74 -21.09
C LEU A 232 -1.61 -1.11 -20.72
N LEU A 233 -0.74 -0.83 -21.69
CA LEU A 233 0.53 -0.17 -21.45
C LEU A 233 0.31 1.26 -20.89
N VAL A 234 -0.59 2.03 -21.51
CA VAL A 234 -0.92 3.39 -21.04
C VAL A 234 -1.52 3.36 -19.64
N MET A 235 -2.45 2.42 -19.37
CA MET A 235 -3.01 2.23 -18.01
C MET A 235 -1.94 1.83 -17.00
N GLY A 236 -1.05 0.90 -17.36
CA GLY A 236 0.04 0.48 -16.49
C GLY A 236 0.97 1.64 -16.12
N VAL A 237 1.34 2.45 -17.11
CA VAL A 237 2.14 3.67 -16.89
C VAL A 237 1.39 4.68 -16.02
N ALA A 238 0.09 4.89 -16.24
CA ALA A 238 -0.72 5.80 -15.42
C ALA A 238 -0.79 5.35 -13.95
N ILE A 239 -0.98 4.05 -13.70
CA ILE A 239 -0.98 3.48 -12.35
C ILE A 239 0.40 3.65 -11.70
N LEU A 240 1.48 3.39 -12.44
CA LEU A 240 2.84 3.54 -11.95
C LEU A 240 3.13 5.00 -11.56
N LEU A 241 2.76 5.96 -12.40
CA LEU A 241 2.90 7.39 -12.12
C LEU A 241 2.07 7.81 -10.90
N ASN A 242 0.83 7.33 -10.81
CA ASN A 242 -0.06 7.62 -9.68
C ASN A 242 0.53 7.09 -8.35
N ARG A 243 0.99 5.85 -8.33
CA ARG A 243 1.63 5.29 -7.13
C ARG A 243 2.92 6.02 -6.73
N GLY A 244 3.76 6.37 -7.72
CA GLY A 244 5.00 7.11 -7.44
C GLY A 244 4.77 8.53 -6.95
N THR A 245 3.73 9.22 -7.45
CA THR A 245 3.38 10.57 -6.99
C THR A 245 2.75 10.58 -5.59
N ASN A 246 2.25 9.45 -5.12
CA ASN A 246 1.68 9.33 -3.78
C ASN A 246 2.72 9.62 -2.66
N ILE A 247 4.01 9.50 -2.94
CA ILE A 247 5.08 9.90 -2.01
C ILE A 247 5.02 11.39 -1.59
N PHE A 248 4.37 12.25 -2.41
CA PHE A 248 4.21 13.68 -2.12
C PHE A 248 2.92 14.00 -1.34
N ILE A 249 2.03 13.02 -1.18
CA ILE A 249 0.71 13.23 -0.57
C ILE A 249 0.66 12.61 0.85
N GLY A 250 1.59 11.70 1.17
CA GLY A 250 1.74 11.13 2.53
C GLY A 250 1.91 9.65 2.52
#